data_3716904cda75b95eaf24702a5d0e18a0
#
_entry.id   3716904cda75b95eaf24702a5d0e18a0
#
_cell.length_a   1.000
_cell.length_b   1.000
_cell.length_c   1.000
_cell.angle_alpha   90.00
_cell.angle_beta   90.00
_cell.angle_gamma   90.00
#
_symmetry.space_group_name_H-M   'P 1'
#
loop_
_entity.id
_entity.type
_entity.pdbx_description
1 polymer ?
#
loop_
_entity_poly.entity_id
_entity_poly.type
_entity_poly.pdbx_seq_one_letter_code
_entity_poly.pdbx_strand_id
1 'polypeptide(L)'
;MTFNEINNQMNFVNDIYGWTNSGAHFGNYDNPEEAMYQCAHHTLVASAKAVKIGKEINPDFLIGNMISMVPFYPYSCSPKDQLLAQQLMHDRFFFSDVQCRGHYPAYALKMFERKGFNINITDEDKKALSEGTVDYIGFSYYMSNTVDSNSIRDVSTTTDGSSEHSVKNPYIKETDWGWAIDPEGLRYVLNQFYERYELPMFIVENGFGAIDKKEEDGSCHDPYRVDYLRAHIEQMKKAVEIDGVDLMGYTPWGCIDCVSFTTGEMKKRYGFIYVDRNNDGSGTLERSKKDSFNWYKKDCCKQW
;
A
#
# COMPACT_ATOMS: atom_id res chain seq x y z
N MET A 1 -2.73 -12.57 -7.72
CA MET A 1 -2.05 -11.26 -7.77
C MET A 1 -0.60 -11.46 -8.13
N THR A 2 -0.03 -10.50 -8.86
CA THR A 2 1.39 -10.47 -9.18
C THR A 2 2.09 -9.49 -8.25
N PHE A 3 3.15 -9.92 -7.59
CA PHE A 3 3.94 -9.19 -6.59
C PHE A 3 3.12 -8.59 -5.42
N ASN A 4 3.70 -8.54 -4.25
CA ASN A 4 3.16 -7.82 -3.10
C ASN A 4 3.74 -6.41 -3.06
N GLU A 5 2.87 -5.38 -2.94
CA GLU A 5 3.27 -3.98 -2.82
C GLU A 5 4.42 -3.60 -3.78
N ILE A 6 4.23 -3.92 -5.06
CA ILE A 6 5.25 -3.81 -6.12
C ILE A 6 5.95 -2.44 -6.15
N ASN A 7 5.25 -1.38 -5.75
CA ASN A 7 5.76 -0.01 -5.75
C ASN A 7 6.65 0.33 -4.54
N ASN A 8 6.79 -0.54 -3.54
CA ASN A 8 7.69 -0.27 -2.40
C ASN A 8 9.15 -0.21 -2.82
N GLN A 9 9.54 -0.84 -3.94
CA GLN A 9 10.89 -0.69 -4.49
C GLN A 9 11.26 0.76 -4.86
N MET A 10 10.29 1.65 -5.05
CA MET A 10 10.55 3.08 -5.27
C MET A 10 11.16 3.79 -4.05
N ASN A 11 11.10 3.18 -2.89
CA ASN A 11 11.83 3.63 -1.71
C ASN A 11 13.30 3.17 -1.78
N PHE A 12 13.98 3.52 -2.88
CA PHE A 12 15.34 3.06 -3.20
C PHE A 12 16.43 3.63 -2.28
N VAL A 13 16.12 4.66 -1.52
CA VAL A 13 17.01 5.22 -0.50
C VAL A 13 17.09 4.29 0.71
N ASN A 14 16.04 3.53 0.98
CA ASN A 14 16.00 2.52 2.02
C ASN A 14 16.27 1.13 1.43
N ASP A 15 17.46 0.60 1.66
CA ASP A 15 17.94 -0.65 1.08
C ASP A 15 17.03 -1.87 1.37
N ILE A 16 16.33 -1.86 2.52
CA ILE A 16 15.39 -2.95 2.89
C ILE A 16 14.29 -3.09 1.85
N TYR A 17 13.62 -2.00 1.49
CA TYR A 17 12.52 -2.05 0.52
C TYR A 17 13.01 -2.27 -0.91
N GLY A 18 14.10 -1.60 -1.30
CA GLY A 18 14.74 -1.83 -2.58
C GLY A 18 15.06 -3.31 -2.79
N TRP A 19 15.78 -3.90 -1.85
CA TRP A 19 16.20 -5.29 -1.93
C TRP A 19 15.05 -6.30 -1.83
N THR A 20 14.11 -6.12 -0.89
CA THR A 20 13.01 -7.07 -0.70
C THR A 20 12.03 -7.12 -1.87
N ASN A 21 11.84 -6.00 -2.58
CA ASN A 21 10.90 -5.91 -3.70
C ASN A 21 11.55 -6.11 -5.07
N SER A 22 12.86 -5.88 -5.23
CA SER A 22 13.56 -6.00 -6.51
C SER A 22 14.70 -7.02 -6.51
N GLY A 23 15.22 -7.43 -5.34
CA GLY A 23 16.42 -8.24 -5.21
C GLY A 23 17.72 -7.47 -5.49
N ALA A 24 17.68 -6.13 -5.60
CA ALA A 24 18.83 -5.29 -5.92
C ALA A 24 19.19 -4.34 -4.76
N HIS A 25 20.49 -4.18 -4.54
CA HIS A 25 21.04 -3.14 -3.65
C HIS A 25 21.37 -1.91 -4.50
N PHE A 26 20.45 -0.96 -4.56
CA PHE A 26 20.56 0.20 -5.45
C PHE A 26 21.78 1.09 -5.14
N GLY A 27 22.25 1.13 -3.89
CA GLY A 27 23.48 1.84 -3.53
C GLY A 27 24.77 1.32 -4.21
N ASN A 28 24.73 0.16 -4.85
CA ASN A 28 25.86 -0.39 -5.62
C ASN A 28 25.94 0.13 -7.05
N TYR A 29 25.00 0.96 -7.49
CA TYR A 29 24.94 1.52 -8.83
C TYR A 29 25.35 3.00 -8.85
N ASP A 30 25.95 3.46 -9.94
CA ASP A 30 26.36 4.87 -10.11
C ASP A 30 25.14 5.81 -10.07
N ASN A 31 24.01 5.37 -10.57
CA ASN A 31 22.73 6.07 -10.49
C ASN A 31 21.68 5.14 -9.85
N PRO A 32 21.53 5.18 -8.51
CA PRO A 32 20.59 4.31 -7.80
C PRO A 32 19.13 4.45 -8.24
N GLU A 33 18.68 5.66 -8.56
CA GLU A 33 17.30 5.91 -9.01
C GLU A 33 17.04 5.32 -10.39
N GLU A 34 17.96 5.48 -11.34
CA GLU A 34 17.86 4.87 -12.66
C GLU A 34 17.84 3.33 -12.57
N ALA A 35 18.72 2.77 -11.74
CA ALA A 35 18.76 1.32 -11.49
C ALA A 35 17.44 0.82 -10.91
N MET A 36 16.83 1.57 -9.99
CA MET A 36 15.52 1.25 -9.42
C MET A 36 14.44 1.22 -10.53
N TYR A 37 14.39 2.22 -11.40
CA TYR A 37 13.41 2.22 -12.51
C TYR A 37 13.68 1.11 -13.53
N GLN A 38 14.93 0.73 -13.78
CA GLN A 38 15.24 -0.42 -14.62
C GLN A 38 14.77 -1.73 -13.96
N CYS A 39 14.95 -1.90 -12.65
CA CYS A 39 14.40 -3.04 -11.92
C CYS A 39 12.87 -3.03 -11.91
N ALA A 40 12.25 -1.87 -11.74
CA ALA A 40 10.81 -1.70 -11.84
C ALA A 40 10.28 -2.13 -13.22
N HIS A 41 10.99 -1.77 -14.29
CA HIS A 41 10.65 -2.23 -15.64
C HIS A 41 10.65 -3.76 -15.73
N HIS A 42 11.69 -4.43 -15.23
CA HIS A 42 11.76 -5.89 -15.27
C HIS A 42 10.64 -6.55 -14.44
N THR A 43 10.29 -5.99 -13.29
CA THR A 43 9.17 -6.50 -12.46
C THR A 43 7.82 -6.29 -13.15
N LEU A 44 7.61 -5.16 -13.83
CA LEU A 44 6.39 -4.90 -14.61
C LEU A 44 6.25 -5.88 -15.79
N VAL A 45 7.33 -6.13 -16.54
CA VAL A 45 7.35 -7.13 -17.61
C VAL A 45 7.10 -8.54 -17.08
N ALA A 46 7.70 -8.90 -15.94
CA ALA A 46 7.46 -10.19 -15.29
C ALA A 46 6.00 -10.34 -14.84
N SER A 47 5.41 -9.27 -14.28
CA SER A 47 3.99 -9.22 -13.93
C SER A 47 3.10 -9.48 -15.15
N ALA A 48 3.35 -8.79 -16.25
CA ALA A 48 2.58 -8.95 -17.49
C ALA A 48 2.70 -10.36 -18.09
N LYS A 49 3.91 -10.91 -18.11
CA LYS A 49 4.14 -12.30 -18.57
C LYS A 49 3.40 -13.31 -17.66
N ALA A 50 3.38 -13.09 -16.35
CA ALA A 50 2.65 -13.96 -15.42
C ALA A 50 1.13 -13.90 -15.63
N VAL A 51 0.56 -12.71 -15.89
CA VAL A 51 -0.85 -12.56 -16.25
C VAL A 51 -1.17 -13.32 -17.52
N LYS A 52 -0.37 -13.13 -18.58
CA LYS A 52 -0.55 -13.82 -19.85
C LYS A 52 -0.53 -15.35 -19.70
N ILE A 53 0.48 -15.90 -19.03
CA ILE A 53 0.59 -17.34 -18.75
C ILE A 53 -0.62 -17.84 -17.95
N GLY A 54 -1.05 -17.09 -16.93
CA GLY A 54 -2.24 -17.44 -16.16
C GLY A 54 -3.48 -17.56 -17.03
N LYS A 55 -3.69 -16.63 -17.96
CA LYS A 55 -4.81 -16.66 -18.92
C LYS A 55 -4.69 -17.78 -19.94
N GLU A 56 -3.48 -18.17 -20.34
CA GLU A 56 -3.25 -19.33 -21.21
C GLU A 56 -3.60 -20.65 -20.51
N ILE A 57 -3.34 -20.74 -19.18
CA ILE A 57 -3.72 -21.91 -18.36
C ILE A 57 -5.24 -21.99 -18.17
N ASN A 58 -5.84 -20.87 -17.77
CA ASN A 58 -7.30 -20.75 -17.64
C ASN A 58 -7.72 -19.30 -17.92
N PRO A 59 -8.46 -19.04 -19.00
CA PRO A 59 -8.91 -17.71 -19.38
C PRO A 59 -9.87 -17.06 -18.36
N ASP A 60 -10.49 -17.86 -17.49
CA ASP A 60 -11.42 -17.38 -16.45
C ASP A 60 -10.69 -16.89 -15.17
N PHE A 61 -9.38 -17.08 -15.06
CA PHE A 61 -8.65 -16.55 -13.92
C PHE A 61 -8.69 -15.02 -13.90
N LEU A 62 -9.08 -14.45 -12.76
CA LEU A 62 -8.93 -13.02 -12.46
C LEU A 62 -7.58 -12.80 -11.79
N ILE A 63 -6.70 -12.05 -12.46
CA ILE A 63 -5.33 -11.81 -11.99
C ILE A 63 -5.13 -10.31 -11.81
N GLY A 64 -4.92 -9.88 -10.56
CA GLY A 64 -4.72 -8.49 -10.19
C GLY A 64 -3.27 -8.14 -9.87
N ASN A 65 -3.04 -6.87 -9.67
CA ASN A 65 -1.83 -6.34 -9.03
C ASN A 65 -1.99 -6.23 -7.52
N MET A 66 -0.95 -5.71 -6.84
CA MET A 66 -1.03 -5.31 -5.44
C MET A 66 -0.10 -4.10 -5.21
N ILE A 67 -0.72 -2.98 -4.86
CA ILE A 67 -0.08 -1.67 -4.70
C ILE A 67 -0.12 -1.24 -3.23
N SER A 68 1.00 -0.76 -2.71
CA SER A 68 1.02 -0.03 -1.44
C SER A 68 0.49 1.39 -1.68
N MET A 69 -0.74 1.66 -1.24
CA MET A 69 -1.37 2.95 -1.48
C MET A 69 -1.37 3.82 -0.23
N VAL A 70 -0.58 4.89 -0.29
CA VAL A 70 -0.54 5.96 0.69
C VAL A 70 -0.79 7.26 -0.06
N PRO A 71 -2.02 7.82 -0.03
CA PRO A 71 -2.33 9.05 -0.75
C PRO A 71 -1.64 10.25 -0.12
N PHE A 72 -1.32 11.24 -0.94
CA PHE A 72 -0.78 12.53 -0.52
C PHE A 72 -1.86 13.62 -0.60
N TYR A 73 -2.12 14.27 0.54
CA TYR A 73 -2.95 15.46 0.60
C TYR A 73 -2.11 16.73 0.53
N PRO A 74 -2.56 17.77 -0.19
CA PRO A 74 -1.94 19.08 -0.08
C PRO A 74 -2.26 19.68 1.31
N TYR A 75 -1.25 20.28 1.96
CA TYR A 75 -1.42 20.92 3.27
C TYR A 75 -2.36 22.14 3.20
N SER A 76 -2.36 22.83 2.07
CA SER A 76 -3.18 24.01 1.84
C SER A 76 -3.81 24.03 0.44
N CYS A 77 -4.68 25.02 0.18
CA CYS A 77 -5.21 25.28 -1.16
C CYS A 77 -4.20 25.98 -2.09
N SER A 78 -2.95 26.17 -1.68
CA SER A 78 -1.89 26.70 -2.54
C SER A 78 -1.74 25.85 -3.81
N PRO A 79 -1.72 26.46 -5.01
CA PRO A 79 -1.45 25.73 -6.25
C PRO A 79 -0.14 24.93 -6.21
N LYS A 80 0.88 25.38 -5.46
CA LYS A 80 2.14 24.67 -5.29
C LYS A 80 1.96 23.36 -4.50
N ASP A 81 1.19 23.39 -3.41
CA ASP A 81 0.89 22.19 -2.61
C ASP A 81 0.05 21.20 -3.40
N GLN A 82 -0.94 21.69 -4.19
CA GLN A 82 -1.77 20.87 -5.07
C GLN A 82 -0.91 20.14 -6.13
N LEU A 83 -0.02 20.87 -6.80
CA LEU A 83 0.87 20.29 -7.81
C LEU A 83 1.87 19.32 -7.19
N LEU A 84 2.40 19.60 -6.00
CA LEU A 84 3.30 18.71 -5.28
C LEU A 84 2.60 17.40 -4.93
N ALA A 85 1.41 17.47 -4.32
CA ALA A 85 0.62 16.27 -4.00
C ALA A 85 0.32 15.44 -5.26
N GLN A 86 -0.08 16.08 -6.37
CA GLN A 86 -0.31 15.41 -7.64
C GLN A 86 0.96 14.72 -8.18
N GLN A 87 2.12 15.37 -8.09
CA GLN A 87 3.38 14.81 -8.56
C GLN A 87 3.79 13.58 -7.74
N LEU A 88 3.63 13.62 -6.42
CA LEU A 88 3.90 12.48 -5.55
C LEU A 88 2.89 11.34 -5.77
N MET A 89 1.65 11.66 -6.15
CA MET A 89 0.69 10.63 -6.56
C MET A 89 1.08 9.97 -7.90
N HIS A 90 1.84 10.61 -8.78
CA HIS A 90 2.38 9.93 -9.97
C HIS A 90 3.28 8.75 -9.58
N ASP A 91 4.08 8.88 -8.53
CA ASP A 91 4.92 7.78 -8.03
C ASP A 91 4.06 6.63 -7.48
N ARG A 92 2.96 6.93 -6.81
CA ARG A 92 2.01 5.92 -6.33
C ARG A 92 1.31 5.18 -7.46
N PHE A 93 0.93 5.90 -8.51
CA PHE A 93 0.22 5.32 -9.66
C PHE A 93 1.15 4.72 -10.73
N PHE A 94 2.47 4.95 -10.67
CA PHE A 94 3.39 4.53 -11.72
C PHE A 94 3.22 3.05 -12.10
N PHE A 95 3.24 2.15 -11.11
CA PHE A 95 3.10 0.72 -11.36
C PHE A 95 1.70 0.34 -11.81
N SER A 96 0.67 0.81 -11.13
CA SER A 96 -0.71 0.53 -11.52
C SER A 96 -1.04 1.08 -12.90
N ASP A 97 -0.53 2.26 -13.26
CA ASP A 97 -0.71 2.80 -14.62
C ASP A 97 -0.19 1.84 -15.68
N VAL A 98 1.01 1.28 -15.49
CA VAL A 98 1.59 0.35 -16.46
C VAL A 98 0.85 -1.00 -16.46
N GLN A 99 0.55 -1.54 -15.27
CA GLN A 99 -0.12 -2.84 -15.15
C GLN A 99 -1.57 -2.83 -15.64
N CYS A 100 -2.28 -1.70 -15.49
CA CYS A 100 -3.68 -1.59 -15.93
C CYS A 100 -3.79 -1.17 -17.40
N ARG A 101 -2.85 -0.36 -17.91
CA ARG A 101 -2.92 0.21 -19.26
C ARG A 101 -2.06 -0.51 -20.29
N GLY A 102 -1.11 -1.32 -19.85
CA GLY A 102 -0.18 -2.05 -20.71
C GLY A 102 0.90 -1.18 -21.37
N HIS A 103 1.09 0.06 -20.94
CA HIS A 103 2.12 0.97 -21.44
C HIS A 103 2.50 2.02 -20.41
N TYR A 104 3.68 2.63 -20.58
CA TYR A 104 4.12 3.73 -19.73
C TYR A 104 3.29 4.99 -19.95
N PRO A 105 2.84 5.67 -18.88
CA PRO A 105 2.15 6.95 -18.99
C PRO A 105 3.11 8.06 -19.42
N ALA A 106 2.58 9.11 -20.04
CA ALA A 106 3.37 10.22 -20.57
C ALA A 106 4.25 10.91 -19.52
N TYR A 107 3.77 11.05 -18.27
CA TYR A 107 4.54 11.66 -17.19
C TYR A 107 5.79 10.83 -16.83
N ALA A 108 5.71 9.50 -16.90
CA ALA A 108 6.86 8.61 -16.62
C ALA A 108 7.93 8.73 -17.72
N LEU A 109 7.53 8.70 -18.99
CA LEU A 109 8.47 8.87 -20.11
C LEU A 109 9.14 10.26 -20.06
N LYS A 110 8.39 11.30 -19.74
CA LYS A 110 8.94 12.66 -19.58
C LYS A 110 9.83 12.80 -18.35
N MET A 111 9.57 12.06 -17.31
CA MET A 111 10.44 12.00 -16.13
C MET A 111 11.77 11.33 -16.49
N PHE A 112 11.77 10.19 -17.19
CA PHE A 112 12.99 9.52 -17.66
C PHE A 112 13.83 10.45 -18.54
N GLU A 113 13.20 11.10 -19.54
CA GLU A 113 13.87 12.08 -20.42
C GLU A 113 14.50 13.23 -19.62
N ARG A 114 13.75 13.85 -18.70
CA ARG A 114 14.22 14.99 -17.91
C ARG A 114 15.37 14.64 -16.97
N LYS A 115 15.35 13.42 -16.40
CA LYS A 115 16.41 12.92 -15.52
C LYS A 115 17.58 12.30 -16.27
N GLY A 116 17.49 12.16 -17.58
CA GLY A 116 18.51 11.53 -18.41
C GLY A 116 18.62 10.02 -18.20
N PHE A 117 17.56 9.36 -17.73
CA PHE A 117 17.53 7.92 -17.50
C PHE A 117 17.39 7.18 -18.84
N ASN A 118 18.25 6.17 -19.02
CA ASN A 118 18.26 5.33 -20.21
C ASN A 118 17.70 3.94 -19.87
N ILE A 119 16.40 3.87 -19.58
CA ILE A 119 15.73 2.61 -19.26
C ILE A 119 15.62 1.76 -20.52
N ASN A 120 16.20 0.55 -20.48
CA ASN A 120 16.15 -0.38 -21.60
C ASN A 120 14.76 -1.02 -21.69
N ILE A 121 13.92 -0.51 -22.58
CA ILE A 121 12.56 -0.96 -22.87
C ILE A 121 12.53 -1.46 -24.32
N THR A 122 12.55 -2.77 -24.51
CA THR A 122 12.51 -3.37 -25.84
C THR A 122 11.09 -3.39 -26.42
N ASP A 123 10.98 -3.63 -27.74
CA ASP A 123 9.65 -3.79 -28.36
C ASP A 123 8.95 -5.07 -27.93
N GLU A 124 9.72 -6.12 -27.56
CA GLU A 124 9.19 -7.33 -26.94
C GLU A 124 8.58 -7.02 -25.55
N ASP A 125 9.22 -6.18 -24.75
CA ASP A 125 8.70 -5.76 -23.45
C ASP A 125 7.41 -4.96 -23.60
N LYS A 126 7.37 -4.01 -24.55
CA LYS A 126 6.15 -3.24 -24.86
C LYS A 126 4.99 -4.16 -25.25
N LYS A 127 5.28 -5.18 -26.07
CA LYS A 127 4.28 -6.19 -26.45
C LYS A 127 3.83 -6.99 -25.23
N ALA A 128 4.75 -7.46 -24.39
CA ALA A 128 4.42 -8.21 -23.18
C ALA A 128 3.53 -7.39 -22.24
N LEU A 129 3.87 -6.11 -22.01
CA LEU A 129 3.07 -5.21 -21.17
C LEU A 129 1.64 -5.03 -21.73
N SER A 130 1.49 -4.83 -23.03
CA SER A 130 0.17 -4.62 -23.66
C SER A 130 -0.71 -5.87 -23.68
N GLU A 131 -0.12 -7.06 -23.69
CA GLU A 131 -0.84 -8.35 -23.69
C GLU A 131 -1.12 -8.90 -22.29
N GLY A 132 -0.52 -8.33 -21.24
CA GLY A 132 -0.58 -8.85 -19.88
C GLY A 132 -1.11 -7.83 -18.85
N THR A 133 -2.14 -7.08 -19.21
CA THR A 133 -2.80 -6.16 -18.28
C THR A 133 -3.60 -6.93 -17.21
N VAL A 134 -3.69 -6.36 -16.01
CA VAL A 134 -4.40 -6.97 -14.88
C VAL A 134 -5.91 -6.83 -15.00
N ASP A 135 -6.67 -7.78 -14.40
CA ASP A 135 -8.13 -7.79 -14.42
C ASP A 135 -8.75 -6.95 -13.29
N TYR A 136 -8.03 -6.74 -12.20
CA TYR A 136 -8.49 -5.96 -11.04
C TYR A 136 -7.32 -5.31 -10.30
N ILE A 137 -7.61 -4.31 -9.49
CA ILE A 137 -6.64 -3.60 -8.67
C ILE A 137 -6.70 -4.13 -7.25
N GLY A 138 -5.61 -4.75 -6.80
CA GLY A 138 -5.36 -5.04 -5.40
C GLY A 138 -4.51 -3.92 -4.78
N PHE A 139 -4.80 -3.57 -3.53
CA PHE A 139 -3.97 -2.60 -2.83
C PHE A 139 -4.02 -2.77 -1.30
N SER A 140 -2.96 -2.29 -0.63
CA SER A 140 -2.95 -2.06 0.81
C SER A 140 -3.25 -0.60 1.12
N TYR A 141 -3.94 -0.36 2.22
CA TYR A 141 -4.19 0.97 2.74
C TYR A 141 -4.07 0.97 4.26
N TYR A 142 -3.17 1.79 4.79
CA TYR A 142 -2.97 1.91 6.24
C TYR A 142 -3.10 3.35 6.72
N MET A 143 -2.76 4.33 5.89
CA MET A 143 -2.64 5.72 6.26
C MET A 143 -2.64 6.63 5.03
N SER A 144 -2.70 7.93 5.28
CA SER A 144 -2.44 8.99 4.30
C SER A 144 -1.27 9.86 4.74
N ASN A 145 -0.67 10.60 3.80
CA ASN A 145 0.34 11.61 4.05
C ASN A 145 -0.17 12.99 3.64
N THR A 146 0.37 14.03 4.26
CA THR A 146 0.09 15.43 3.90
C THR A 146 1.41 16.12 3.57
N VAL A 147 1.43 16.95 2.51
CA VAL A 147 2.64 17.60 2.01
C VAL A 147 2.49 19.11 1.91
N ASP A 148 3.53 19.82 2.33
CA ASP A 148 3.67 21.27 2.25
C ASP A 148 4.88 21.62 1.40
N SER A 149 4.68 22.35 0.30
CA SER A 149 5.75 22.76 -0.62
C SER A 149 6.82 23.67 -0.01
N ASN A 150 6.56 24.20 1.18
CA ASN A 150 7.53 25.03 1.93
C ASN A 150 8.31 24.25 3.00
N SER A 151 7.96 22.98 3.24
CA SER A 151 8.59 22.13 4.24
C SER A 151 9.57 21.16 3.59
N ILE A 152 10.71 20.93 4.24
CA ILE A 152 11.68 19.90 3.85
C ILE A 152 12.17 19.21 5.13
N ARG A 153 12.15 17.89 5.15
CA ARG A 153 12.67 17.05 6.23
C ARG A 153 13.54 15.91 5.70
N ASP A 154 14.39 15.36 6.53
CA ASP A 154 15.10 14.14 6.22
C ASP A 154 14.15 12.94 6.30
N VAL A 155 14.10 12.14 5.24
CA VAL A 155 13.30 10.90 5.13
C VAL A 155 14.17 9.67 4.90
N SER A 156 15.48 9.78 4.99
CA SER A 156 16.42 8.68 4.71
C SER A 156 16.20 7.44 5.58
N THR A 157 15.60 7.61 6.76
CA THR A 157 15.31 6.52 7.70
C THR A 157 13.83 6.15 7.77
N THR A 158 12.95 6.80 7.01
CA THR A 158 11.51 6.54 7.06
C THR A 158 11.14 5.32 6.22
N THR A 159 10.18 4.54 6.73
CA THR A 159 9.67 3.33 6.07
C THR A 159 8.17 3.40 5.80
N ASP A 160 7.57 4.58 5.97
CA ASP A 160 6.13 4.82 5.87
C ASP A 160 5.70 5.41 4.52
N GLY A 161 6.61 5.47 3.56
CA GLY A 161 6.36 6.04 2.24
C GLY A 161 6.14 7.55 2.23
N SER A 162 6.57 8.25 3.28
CA SER A 162 6.52 9.72 3.31
C SER A 162 7.55 10.35 2.37
N SER A 163 7.26 11.58 1.97
CA SER A 163 8.13 12.47 1.18
C SER A 163 8.90 13.41 2.10
N GLU A 164 10.00 13.98 1.63
CA GLU A 164 10.73 15.06 2.32
C GLU A 164 9.85 16.28 2.62
N HIS A 165 8.76 16.46 1.88
CA HIS A 165 7.76 17.51 2.09
C HIS A 165 6.62 17.11 3.03
N SER A 166 6.63 15.89 3.59
CA SER A 166 5.55 15.42 4.46
C SER A 166 5.51 16.18 5.77
N VAL A 167 4.31 16.60 6.15
CA VAL A 167 3.98 17.29 7.39
C VAL A 167 2.83 16.58 8.09
N LYS A 168 2.65 16.85 9.39
CA LYS A 168 1.51 16.34 10.13
C LYS A 168 0.21 16.97 9.62
N ASN A 169 -0.81 16.13 9.36
CA ASN A 169 -2.13 16.61 9.04
C ASN A 169 -2.80 17.19 10.30
N PRO A 170 -3.26 18.46 10.27
CA PRO A 170 -3.85 19.10 11.46
C PRO A 170 -5.23 18.54 11.82
N TYR A 171 -5.88 17.78 10.94
CA TYR A 171 -7.26 17.29 11.10
C TYR A 171 -7.35 15.80 11.42
N ILE A 172 -6.24 15.06 11.30
CA ILE A 172 -6.22 13.61 11.41
C ILE A 172 -5.38 13.17 12.61
N LYS A 173 -5.91 12.24 13.41
CA LYS A 173 -5.17 11.62 14.52
C LYS A 173 -4.16 10.61 13.97
N GLU A 174 -3.09 10.40 14.74
CA GLU A 174 -2.04 9.45 14.40
C GLU A 174 -1.99 8.30 15.40
N THR A 175 -1.48 7.16 14.96
CA THR A 175 -1.11 6.02 15.79
C THR A 175 0.16 6.32 16.61
N ASP A 176 0.54 5.42 17.53
CA ASP A 176 1.81 5.50 18.28
C ASP A 176 3.05 5.51 17.36
N TRP A 177 2.92 5.09 16.10
CA TRP A 177 3.97 5.11 15.07
C TRP A 177 3.86 6.29 14.09
N GLY A 178 3.03 7.29 14.39
CA GLY A 178 2.85 8.48 13.55
C GLY A 178 2.06 8.24 12.27
N TRP A 179 1.35 7.12 12.15
CA TRP A 179 0.52 6.83 10.99
C TRP A 179 -0.86 7.46 11.13
N ALA A 180 -1.28 8.20 10.12
CA ALA A 180 -2.57 8.86 10.10
C ALA A 180 -3.72 7.84 10.13
N ILE A 181 -4.68 8.01 11.05
CA ILE A 181 -5.89 7.20 11.13
C ILE A 181 -6.94 7.88 10.25
N ASP A 182 -7.02 7.48 8.98
CA ASP A 182 -7.78 8.20 7.97
C ASP A 182 -8.73 7.27 7.20
N PRO A 183 -9.92 7.00 7.73
CA PRO A 183 -10.92 6.20 7.03
C PRO A 183 -11.49 6.89 5.78
N GLU A 184 -11.64 8.23 5.76
CA GLU A 184 -12.07 8.98 4.59
C GLU A 184 -11.06 8.87 3.45
N GLY A 185 -9.78 8.79 3.77
CA GLY A 185 -8.72 8.56 2.80
C GLY A 185 -8.85 7.23 2.06
N LEU A 186 -9.37 6.20 2.71
CA LEU A 186 -9.67 4.93 2.02
C LEU A 186 -10.76 5.13 0.95
N ARG A 187 -11.86 5.83 1.26
CA ARG A 187 -12.91 6.14 0.27
C ARG A 187 -12.35 7.01 -0.86
N TYR A 188 -11.52 7.99 -0.54
CA TYR A 188 -10.86 8.84 -1.52
C TYR A 188 -9.98 8.03 -2.48
N VAL A 189 -9.17 7.10 -1.98
CA VAL A 189 -8.32 6.22 -2.78
C VAL A 189 -9.16 5.29 -3.67
N LEU A 190 -10.23 4.72 -3.14
CA LEU A 190 -11.16 3.88 -3.90
C LEU A 190 -11.72 4.64 -5.11
N ASN A 191 -12.17 5.89 -4.91
CA ASN A 191 -12.64 6.74 -6.00
C ASN A 191 -11.51 7.06 -6.99
N GLN A 192 -10.31 7.44 -6.52
CA GLN A 192 -9.19 7.75 -7.39
C GLN A 192 -8.80 6.57 -8.30
N PHE A 193 -8.77 5.35 -7.77
CA PHE A 193 -8.47 4.16 -8.57
C PHE A 193 -9.60 3.86 -9.56
N TYR A 194 -10.85 3.90 -9.10
CA TYR A 194 -11.98 3.57 -9.95
C TYR A 194 -12.16 4.56 -11.10
N GLU A 195 -12.11 5.86 -10.83
CA GLU A 195 -12.15 6.91 -11.87
C GLU A 195 -10.98 6.81 -12.86
N ARG A 196 -9.82 6.28 -12.42
CA ARG A 196 -8.61 6.20 -13.24
C ARG A 196 -8.60 4.99 -14.17
N TYR A 197 -9.16 3.87 -13.75
CA TYR A 197 -9.01 2.58 -14.44
C TYR A 197 -10.32 1.87 -14.76
N GLU A 198 -11.40 2.17 -14.08
CA GLU A 198 -12.70 1.51 -14.20
C GLU A 198 -12.62 -0.02 -14.06
N LEU A 199 -11.70 -0.51 -13.23
CA LEU A 199 -11.49 -1.91 -12.93
C LEU A 199 -12.05 -2.26 -11.54
N PRO A 200 -12.53 -3.50 -11.33
CA PRO A 200 -12.85 -4.00 -10.00
C PRO A 200 -11.68 -3.85 -9.04
N MET A 201 -11.95 -3.67 -7.74
CA MET A 201 -10.93 -3.46 -6.73
C MET A 201 -11.01 -4.45 -5.59
N PHE A 202 -9.86 -4.75 -4.98
CA PHE A 202 -9.76 -5.57 -3.79
C PHE A 202 -8.82 -4.92 -2.78
N ILE A 203 -9.32 -4.60 -1.59
CA ILE A 203 -8.47 -4.16 -0.49
C ILE A 203 -7.81 -5.40 0.12
N VAL A 204 -6.55 -5.60 -0.22
CA VAL A 204 -5.77 -6.81 0.15
C VAL A 204 -5.27 -6.72 1.57
N GLU A 205 -4.91 -5.51 2.02
CA GLU A 205 -4.42 -5.26 3.36
C GLU A 205 -4.97 -3.94 3.91
N ASN A 206 -5.41 -3.97 5.15
CA ASN A 206 -5.74 -2.80 5.96
C ASN A 206 -5.69 -3.19 7.42
N GLY A 207 -5.20 -2.35 8.32
CA GLY A 207 -5.12 -2.72 9.73
C GLY A 207 -4.52 -1.64 10.61
N PHE A 208 -4.62 -1.85 11.91
CA PHE A 208 -4.19 -0.94 12.94
C PHE A 208 -3.12 -1.58 13.82
N GLY A 209 -1.88 -1.10 13.69
CA GLY A 209 -0.79 -1.49 14.59
C GLY A 209 -0.91 -0.78 15.93
N ALA A 210 -0.93 -1.54 17.03
CA ALA A 210 -1.07 -1.01 18.38
C ALA A 210 -0.23 -1.79 19.40
N ILE A 211 0.03 -1.17 20.54
CA ILE A 211 0.57 -1.84 21.72
C ILE A 211 -0.61 -2.42 22.50
N ASP A 212 -0.86 -3.71 22.30
CA ASP A 212 -1.93 -4.40 23.01
C ASP A 212 -1.45 -4.84 24.40
N LYS A 213 -2.35 -4.77 25.37
CA LYS A 213 -2.13 -5.21 26.74
C LYS A 213 -2.96 -6.44 27.05
N LYS A 214 -2.32 -7.49 27.57
CA LYS A 214 -3.03 -8.64 28.15
C LYS A 214 -3.30 -8.34 29.63
N GLU A 215 -4.56 -8.43 30.05
CA GLU A 215 -4.97 -8.22 31.42
C GLU A 215 -4.70 -9.47 32.28
N GLU A 216 -4.83 -9.35 33.62
CA GLU A 216 -4.54 -10.44 34.56
C GLU A 216 -5.45 -11.66 34.34
N ASP A 217 -6.68 -11.45 33.90
CA ASP A 217 -7.64 -12.52 33.55
C ASP A 217 -7.40 -13.17 32.21
N GLY A 218 -6.38 -12.73 31.49
CA GLY A 218 -5.99 -13.21 30.15
C GLY A 218 -6.74 -12.57 28.99
N SER A 219 -7.65 -11.62 29.25
CA SER A 219 -8.33 -10.84 28.20
C SER A 219 -7.40 -9.84 27.53
N CYS A 220 -7.74 -9.44 26.30
CA CYS A 220 -7.07 -8.36 25.60
C CYS A 220 -8.13 -7.45 24.98
N HIS A 221 -8.27 -6.28 25.58
CA HIS A 221 -9.25 -5.28 25.18
C HIS A 221 -8.63 -4.32 24.16
N ASP A 222 -9.11 -4.36 22.91
CA ASP A 222 -8.60 -3.56 21.81
C ASP A 222 -9.71 -2.74 21.09
N PRO A 223 -10.46 -1.89 21.81
CA PRO A 223 -11.54 -1.09 21.24
C PRO A 223 -11.06 -0.16 20.14
N TYR A 224 -9.82 0.36 20.24
CA TYR A 224 -9.20 1.19 19.21
C TYR A 224 -9.09 0.47 17.85
N ARG A 225 -8.84 -0.85 17.83
CA ARG A 225 -8.79 -1.65 16.59
C ARG A 225 -10.21 -1.84 16.02
N VAL A 226 -11.18 -2.07 16.90
CA VAL A 226 -12.59 -2.16 16.49
C VAL A 226 -13.06 -0.85 15.89
N ASP A 227 -12.74 0.29 16.51
CA ASP A 227 -13.14 1.62 16.02
C ASP A 227 -12.49 1.95 14.68
N TYR A 228 -11.19 1.62 14.52
CA TYR A 228 -10.48 1.77 13.25
C TYR A 228 -11.16 0.97 12.13
N LEU A 229 -11.37 -0.33 12.35
CA LEU A 229 -11.99 -1.21 11.36
C LEU A 229 -13.41 -0.77 11.02
N ARG A 230 -14.23 -0.43 12.03
CA ARG A 230 -15.60 0.06 11.82
C ARG A 230 -15.63 1.30 10.94
N ALA A 231 -14.77 2.27 11.23
CA ALA A 231 -14.71 3.51 10.47
C ALA A 231 -14.29 3.27 9.01
N HIS A 232 -13.30 2.40 8.76
CA HIS A 232 -12.87 2.06 7.40
C HIS A 232 -13.95 1.28 6.64
N ILE A 233 -14.60 0.29 7.27
CA ILE A 233 -15.71 -0.48 6.67
C ILE A 233 -16.87 0.45 6.29
N GLU A 234 -17.19 1.42 7.13
CA GLU A 234 -18.23 2.41 6.80
C GLU A 234 -17.88 3.25 5.57
N GLN A 235 -16.62 3.59 5.38
CA GLN A 235 -16.19 4.33 4.19
C GLN A 235 -16.16 3.46 2.94
N MET A 236 -15.78 2.18 3.05
CA MET A 236 -15.93 1.23 1.95
C MET A 236 -17.39 1.08 1.50
N LYS A 237 -18.30 0.97 2.46
CA LYS A 237 -19.73 0.90 2.18
C LYS A 237 -20.22 2.16 1.43
N LYS A 238 -19.79 3.35 1.85
CA LYS A 238 -20.11 4.60 1.15
C LYS A 238 -19.52 4.64 -0.26
N ALA A 239 -18.28 4.16 -0.46
CA ALA A 239 -17.67 4.09 -1.78
C ALA A 239 -18.51 3.23 -2.74
N VAL A 240 -19.04 2.10 -2.27
CA VAL A 240 -19.90 1.23 -3.07
C VAL A 240 -21.30 1.81 -3.26
N GLU A 241 -21.98 2.21 -2.18
CA GLU A 241 -23.40 2.59 -2.20
C GLU A 241 -23.66 4.00 -2.75
N ILE A 242 -22.71 4.94 -2.54
CA ILE A 242 -22.86 6.33 -2.93
C ILE A 242 -22.05 6.65 -4.19
N ASP A 243 -20.79 6.18 -4.24
CA ASP A 243 -19.86 6.56 -5.29
C ASP A 243 -19.88 5.55 -6.47
N GLY A 244 -20.49 4.38 -6.30
CA GLY A 244 -20.64 3.37 -7.36
C GLY A 244 -19.36 2.59 -7.66
N VAL A 245 -18.44 2.54 -6.71
CA VAL A 245 -17.17 1.81 -6.84
C VAL A 245 -17.41 0.30 -6.86
N ASP A 246 -16.79 -0.41 -7.79
CA ASP A 246 -16.80 -1.89 -7.85
C ASP A 246 -15.74 -2.46 -6.92
N LEU A 247 -16.12 -2.75 -5.68
CA LEU A 247 -15.25 -3.33 -4.65
C LEU A 247 -15.61 -4.81 -4.44
N MET A 248 -14.74 -5.71 -4.89
CA MET A 248 -14.93 -7.17 -4.82
C MET A 248 -14.74 -7.73 -3.41
N GLY A 249 -13.90 -7.11 -2.58
CA GLY A 249 -13.59 -7.66 -1.27
C GLY A 249 -12.60 -6.86 -0.45
N TYR A 250 -12.46 -7.31 0.80
CA TYR A 250 -11.61 -6.71 1.81
C TYR A 250 -11.00 -7.78 2.72
N THR A 251 -9.70 -7.68 2.97
CA THR A 251 -9.00 -8.48 3.97
C THR A 251 -8.19 -7.59 4.91
N PRO A 252 -8.39 -7.73 6.23
CA PRO A 252 -7.55 -7.04 7.19
C PRO A 252 -6.16 -7.67 7.25
N TRP A 253 -5.15 -6.84 7.52
CA TRP A 253 -3.79 -7.30 7.76
C TRP A 253 -3.67 -7.93 9.14
N GLY A 254 -3.17 -9.18 9.15
CA GLY A 254 -2.81 -9.89 10.36
C GLY A 254 -4.01 -10.48 11.12
N CYS A 255 -4.37 -11.73 10.85
CA CYS A 255 -5.34 -12.43 11.70
C CYS A 255 -4.73 -12.83 13.07
N ILE A 256 -3.43 -13.05 13.10
CA ILE A 256 -2.62 -13.43 14.29
C ILE A 256 -1.49 -12.43 14.42
N ASP A 257 -1.14 -12.03 15.65
CA ASP A 257 0.01 -11.16 15.87
C ASP A 257 1.30 -11.76 15.31
N CYS A 258 2.03 -10.95 14.57
CA CYS A 258 3.33 -11.29 14.00
C CYS A 258 4.30 -10.12 14.18
N VAL A 259 5.57 -10.38 13.92
CA VAL A 259 6.58 -9.32 13.90
C VAL A 259 6.21 -8.30 12.81
N SER A 260 6.14 -7.03 13.17
CA SER A 260 5.89 -5.96 12.20
C SER A 260 7.01 -5.90 11.18
N PHE A 261 6.66 -5.95 9.89
CA PHE A 261 7.64 -5.89 8.81
C PHE A 261 8.41 -4.58 8.81
N THR A 262 7.72 -3.45 9.02
CA THR A 262 8.33 -2.12 8.92
C THR A 262 9.27 -1.77 10.07
N THR A 263 9.03 -2.32 11.28
CA THR A 263 9.78 -1.94 12.49
C THR A 263 10.58 -3.09 13.10
N GLY A 264 10.37 -4.35 12.65
CA GLY A 264 10.98 -5.52 13.26
C GLY A 264 10.51 -5.80 14.70
N GLU A 265 9.39 -5.21 15.11
CA GLU A 265 8.91 -5.24 16.49
C GLU A 265 7.68 -6.13 16.65
N MET A 266 7.71 -6.99 17.67
CA MET A 266 6.54 -7.80 18.05
C MET A 266 5.47 -6.96 18.78
N LYS A 267 5.87 -5.90 19.46
CA LYS A 267 4.95 -5.02 20.23
C LYS A 267 3.98 -4.25 19.33
N LYS A 268 4.33 -4.04 18.04
CA LYS A 268 3.43 -3.42 17.04
C LYS A 268 2.47 -4.48 16.51
N ARG A 269 1.39 -4.72 17.23
CA ARG A 269 0.44 -5.81 16.97
C ARG A 269 -0.70 -5.36 16.06
N TYR A 270 -1.04 -6.20 15.10
CA TYR A 270 -2.15 -6.00 14.15
C TYR A 270 -3.27 -7.03 14.31
N GLY A 271 -2.95 -8.19 14.88
CA GLY A 271 -3.80 -9.38 14.87
C GLY A 271 -5.09 -9.24 15.70
N PHE A 272 -6.06 -10.06 15.35
CA PHE A 272 -7.24 -10.35 16.17
C PHE A 272 -6.95 -11.38 17.26
N ILE A 273 -5.85 -12.10 17.10
CA ILE A 273 -5.36 -13.11 18.05
C ILE A 273 -4.04 -12.59 18.62
N TYR A 274 -4.03 -12.38 19.92
CA TYR A 274 -2.83 -12.03 20.66
C TYR A 274 -1.87 -13.23 20.70
N VAL A 275 -0.58 -12.97 20.50
CA VAL A 275 0.49 -13.94 20.70
C VAL A 275 1.38 -13.45 21.82
N ASP A 276 1.56 -14.30 22.84
CA ASP A 276 2.45 -13.99 23.97
C ASP A 276 3.91 -14.09 23.54
N ARG A 277 4.41 -13.02 22.95
CA ARG A 277 5.78 -12.84 22.48
C ARG A 277 6.19 -11.37 22.61
N ASN A 278 7.37 -11.13 23.17
CA ASN A 278 7.96 -9.80 23.31
C ASN A 278 9.08 -9.57 22.29
N ASN A 279 9.53 -8.30 22.17
CA ASN A 279 10.60 -7.92 21.25
C ASN A 279 11.94 -8.61 21.55
N ASP A 280 12.23 -8.91 22.83
CA ASP A 280 13.43 -9.61 23.28
C ASP A 280 13.38 -11.13 23.06
N GLY A 281 12.28 -11.61 22.53
CA GLY A 281 12.07 -13.03 22.27
C GLY A 281 11.49 -13.81 23.46
N SER A 282 11.22 -13.20 24.60
CA SER A 282 10.51 -13.82 25.71
C SER A 282 9.01 -14.00 25.42
N GLY A 283 8.35 -14.84 26.22
CA GLY A 283 6.93 -15.17 26.09
C GLY A 283 6.71 -16.64 25.83
N THR A 284 5.47 -17.11 26.01
CA THR A 284 5.08 -18.53 25.93
C THR A 284 4.62 -18.96 24.55
N LEU A 285 4.39 -18.00 23.63
CA LEU A 285 3.74 -18.19 22.34
C LEU A 285 2.27 -18.63 22.43
N GLU A 286 1.67 -18.60 23.62
CA GLU A 286 0.24 -18.82 23.80
C GLU A 286 -0.57 -17.80 22.98
N ARG A 287 -1.72 -18.26 22.47
CA ARG A 287 -2.62 -17.48 21.64
C ARG A 287 -3.95 -17.27 22.35
N SER A 288 -4.42 -16.02 22.39
CA SER A 288 -5.73 -15.67 22.93
C SER A 288 -6.48 -14.71 21.99
N LYS A 289 -7.80 -14.83 21.96
CA LYS A 289 -8.64 -13.94 21.15
C LYS A 289 -8.70 -12.57 21.81
N LYS A 290 -8.59 -11.51 21.02
CA LYS A 290 -8.87 -10.14 21.43
C LYS A 290 -10.37 -9.82 21.26
N ASP A 291 -10.83 -8.70 21.78
CA ASP A 291 -12.22 -8.26 21.62
C ASP A 291 -12.58 -8.05 20.15
N SER A 292 -11.66 -7.51 19.37
CA SER A 292 -11.80 -7.33 17.93
C SER A 292 -12.07 -8.62 17.15
N PHE A 293 -11.60 -9.79 17.63
CA PHE A 293 -11.90 -11.09 17.03
C PHE A 293 -13.41 -11.36 17.02
N ASN A 294 -14.05 -11.18 18.18
CA ASN A 294 -15.49 -11.46 18.31
C ASN A 294 -16.34 -10.42 17.56
N TRP A 295 -15.87 -9.16 17.57
CA TRP A 295 -16.53 -8.09 16.83
C TRP A 295 -16.46 -8.34 15.33
N TYR A 296 -15.29 -8.60 14.78
CA TYR A 296 -15.09 -8.84 13.34
C TYR A 296 -15.85 -10.08 12.86
N LYS A 297 -15.84 -11.17 13.64
CA LYS A 297 -16.64 -12.36 13.34
C LYS A 297 -18.14 -12.05 13.16
N LYS A 298 -18.72 -11.18 14.02
CA LYS A 298 -20.11 -10.76 13.88
C LYS A 298 -20.35 -9.93 12.63
N ASP A 299 -19.41 -9.08 12.29
CA ASP A 299 -19.53 -8.20 11.11
C ASP A 299 -19.39 -8.99 9.81
N CYS A 300 -18.47 -9.94 9.70
CA CYS A 300 -18.35 -10.83 8.54
C CYS A 300 -19.59 -11.71 8.30
N CYS A 301 -20.40 -11.96 9.33
CA CYS A 301 -21.64 -12.75 9.21
C CYS A 301 -22.86 -11.90 8.83
N LYS A 302 -22.75 -10.58 8.77
CA LYS A 302 -23.81 -9.73 8.24
C LYS A 302 -23.72 -9.76 6.71
N GLN A 303 -24.84 -10.03 6.05
CA GLN A 303 -24.96 -9.79 4.62
C GLN A 303 -24.97 -8.27 4.41
N TRP A 304 -23.98 -7.78 3.68
CA TRP A 304 -23.87 -6.39 3.27
C TRP A 304 -24.65 -6.14 1.98
#